data_59e2ad57709c9a496455a91d51e551ec
#
_entry.id   59e2ad57709c9a496455a91d51e551ec
#
_cell.length_a   1.000
_cell.length_b   1.000
_cell.length_c   1.000
_cell.angle_alpha   90.00
_cell.angle_beta   90.00
_cell.angle_gamma   90.00
#
_symmetry.space_group_name_H-M   'P 1'
#
loop_
_entity.id
_entity.type
_entity.pdbx_description
1 polymer ?
#
loop_
_entity_poly.entity_id
_entity_poly.type
_entity_poly.pdbx_seq_one_letter_code
_entity_poly.pdbx_strand_id
1 'polypeptide(L)'
;MDALETMVEAHKRMKSDERELVDQFSEWLEKSSHTKRSFGRIRNFLQRTIFKHARDPDPDMKKYFKRRVLKKIELKSSNSKISTNLPEERLYFICLVGTLMAAIAHVDDHFDPAEKKALKRCLTEQFSLKGKELTLLFEVVEEQARQGFDFYEVVSELNRVSSYNDRIHLMECLFEVAIADGEMVHGEAEEIRRITKALRIPHKTFIEYKVRALDKIR
;
A
#
# COMPACT_ATOMS: atom_id res chain seq x y z
N MET A 1 4.22 20.21 15.28
CA MET A 1 2.86 19.81 15.73
C MET A 1 2.96 18.38 16.18
N ASP A 2 2.63 18.11 17.41
CA ASP A 2 2.74 16.79 18.03
C ASP A 2 1.61 15.88 17.49
N ALA A 3 1.90 14.59 17.33
CA ALA A 3 0.94 13.59 16.86
C ALA A 3 -0.33 13.56 17.74
N LEU A 4 -0.19 13.89 19.02
CA LEU A 4 -1.28 14.04 19.99
C LEU A 4 -2.23 15.22 19.64
N GLU A 5 -1.72 16.38 19.24
CA GLU A 5 -2.54 17.53 18.84
C GLU A 5 -3.36 17.23 17.59
N THR A 6 -2.77 16.54 16.62
CA THR A 6 -3.45 16.12 15.40
C THR A 6 -4.57 15.13 15.70
N MET A 7 -4.36 14.19 16.64
CA MET A 7 -5.39 13.23 17.08
C MET A 7 -6.53 13.92 17.83
N VAL A 8 -6.23 14.88 18.71
CA VAL A 8 -7.26 15.65 19.46
C VAL A 8 -8.12 16.49 18.52
N GLU A 9 -7.53 17.06 17.48
CA GLU A 9 -8.27 17.87 16.52
C GLU A 9 -9.13 17.02 15.57
N ALA A 10 -8.65 15.83 15.17
CA ALA A 10 -9.44 14.83 14.47
C ALA A 10 -10.63 14.35 15.32
N HIS A 11 -10.40 14.07 16.60
CA HIS A 11 -11.45 13.63 17.54
C HIS A 11 -12.57 14.69 17.72
N LYS A 12 -12.23 15.99 17.74
CA LYS A 12 -13.23 17.07 17.82
C LYS A 12 -14.15 17.16 16.60
N ARG A 13 -13.73 16.66 15.44
CA ARG A 13 -14.49 16.70 14.18
C ARG A 13 -15.39 15.47 13.95
N MET A 14 -15.30 14.47 14.82
CA MET A 14 -16.06 13.21 14.70
C MET A 14 -17.49 13.36 15.22
N LYS A 15 -18.43 12.57 14.66
CA LYS A 15 -19.80 12.45 15.15
C LYS A 15 -19.84 11.66 16.47
N SER A 16 -20.94 11.82 17.24
CA SER A 16 -21.12 11.24 18.58
C SER A 16 -20.80 9.74 18.65
N ASP A 17 -21.33 8.96 17.71
CA ASP A 17 -21.19 7.50 17.66
C ASP A 17 -19.75 7.05 17.33
N GLU A 18 -19.02 7.90 16.60
CA GLU A 18 -17.60 7.66 16.26
C GLU A 18 -16.69 7.96 17.45
N ARG A 19 -17.06 8.93 18.30
CA ARG A 19 -16.33 9.26 19.54
C ARG A 19 -16.41 8.12 20.55
N GLU A 20 -17.59 7.56 20.75
CA GLU A 20 -17.80 6.43 21.65
C GLU A 20 -16.95 5.20 21.26
N LEU A 21 -16.82 4.91 19.97
CA LEU A 21 -15.95 3.85 19.46
C LEU A 21 -14.47 4.12 19.71
N VAL A 22 -14.02 5.38 19.58
CA VAL A 22 -12.63 5.76 19.84
C VAL A 22 -12.32 5.71 21.34
N ASP A 23 -13.28 6.10 22.19
CA ASP A 23 -13.12 6.07 23.64
C ASP A 23 -13.06 4.61 24.16
N GLN A 24 -13.96 3.74 23.69
CA GLN A 24 -13.94 2.30 24.00
C GLN A 24 -12.63 1.64 23.55
N PHE A 25 -12.09 2.07 22.42
CA PHE A 25 -10.84 1.56 21.89
C PHE A 25 -9.62 2.08 22.66
N SER A 26 -9.63 3.34 23.06
CA SER A 26 -8.57 3.93 23.90
C SER A 26 -8.50 3.22 25.27
N GLU A 27 -9.66 2.91 25.85
CA GLU A 27 -9.76 2.15 27.11
C GLU A 27 -9.26 0.70 26.96
N TRP A 28 -9.53 0.07 25.81
CA TRP A 28 -9.00 -1.25 25.49
C TRP A 28 -7.48 -1.24 25.31
N LEU A 29 -6.92 -0.18 24.72
CA LEU A 29 -5.47 0.02 24.56
C LEU A 29 -4.75 0.17 25.89
N GLU A 30 -5.31 0.94 26.83
CA GLU A 30 -4.74 1.12 28.15
C GLU A 30 -4.73 -0.19 28.96
N LYS A 31 -5.74 -1.04 28.75
CA LYS A 31 -5.84 -2.38 29.39
C LYS A 31 -4.94 -3.44 28.73
N SER A 32 -4.47 -3.21 27.49
CA SER A 32 -3.69 -4.17 26.70
C SER A 32 -2.19 -3.88 26.69
N SER A 33 -1.59 -3.53 27.82
CA SER A 33 -0.20 -3.07 27.94
C SER A 33 0.91 -4.10 27.56
N HIS A 34 0.63 -5.09 26.75
CA HIS A 34 1.61 -6.05 26.28
C HIS A 34 1.66 -6.16 24.74
N THR A 35 2.75 -5.67 24.20
CA THR A 35 3.41 -5.92 22.92
C THR A 35 3.36 -4.81 21.86
N LYS A 36 4.56 -4.34 21.53
CA LYS A 36 4.86 -3.45 20.39
C LYS A 36 4.38 -3.99 19.02
N ARG A 37 4.01 -5.28 18.93
CA ARG A 37 3.42 -5.93 17.74
C ARG A 37 1.98 -5.46 17.43
N SER A 38 1.29 -4.82 18.36
CA SER A 38 -0.10 -4.37 18.16
C SER A 38 -0.24 -3.06 17.36
N PHE A 39 0.79 -2.22 17.28
CA PHE A 39 0.67 -0.89 16.67
C PHE A 39 0.30 -0.92 15.18
N GLY A 40 0.82 -1.87 14.41
CA GLY A 40 0.47 -2.03 12.99
C GLY A 40 -1.00 -2.44 12.80
N ARG A 41 -1.50 -3.37 13.63
CA ARG A 41 -2.90 -3.81 13.61
C ARG A 41 -3.86 -2.68 14.00
N ILE A 42 -3.47 -1.86 14.95
CA ILE A 42 -4.23 -0.71 15.46
C ILE A 42 -4.30 0.39 14.40
N ARG A 43 -3.18 0.74 13.77
CA ARG A 43 -3.17 1.71 12.67
C ARG A 43 -4.06 1.25 11.52
N ASN A 44 -4.00 -0.03 11.15
CA ASN A 44 -4.84 -0.59 10.10
C ASN A 44 -6.33 -0.66 10.52
N PHE A 45 -6.63 -0.91 11.78
CA PHE A 45 -8.00 -0.90 12.30
C PHE A 45 -8.58 0.53 12.31
N LEU A 46 -7.83 1.52 12.80
CA LEU A 46 -8.24 2.92 12.80
C LEU A 46 -8.44 3.45 11.38
N GLN A 47 -7.54 3.14 10.44
CA GLN A 47 -7.75 3.45 9.03
C GLN A 47 -9.01 2.78 8.46
N ARG A 48 -9.30 1.52 8.84
CA ARG A 48 -10.51 0.81 8.39
C ARG A 48 -11.80 1.39 8.94
N THR A 49 -11.81 1.88 10.17
CA THR A 49 -13.04 2.29 10.89
C THR A 49 -13.34 3.77 10.69
N ILE A 50 -12.34 4.62 10.80
CA ILE A 50 -12.50 6.09 10.73
C ILE A 50 -12.74 6.55 9.29
N PHE A 51 -12.08 5.94 8.29
CA PHE A 51 -12.20 6.35 6.89
C PHE A 51 -13.31 5.63 6.10
N LYS A 52 -14.13 4.78 6.75
CA LYS A 52 -15.26 4.10 6.09
C LYS A 52 -16.38 5.04 5.64
N HIS A 53 -16.38 6.27 6.12
CA HIS A 53 -17.39 7.32 5.84
C HIS A 53 -16.79 8.58 5.22
N ALA A 54 -15.55 8.52 4.69
CA ALA A 54 -15.04 9.64 3.91
C ALA A 54 -15.89 9.77 2.64
N ARG A 55 -16.62 10.90 2.57
CA ARG A 55 -17.26 11.41 1.35
C ARG A 55 -16.25 11.38 0.20
N ASP A 56 -16.73 11.33 -1.05
CA ASP A 56 -15.90 11.45 -2.24
C ASP A 56 -14.74 12.43 -1.99
N PRO A 57 -13.49 11.96 -2.13
CA PRO A 57 -12.36 12.82 -1.81
C PRO A 57 -12.40 14.07 -2.68
N ASP A 58 -12.15 15.21 -2.05
CA ASP A 58 -11.98 16.50 -2.70
C ASP A 58 -11.11 16.33 -3.96
N PRO A 59 -11.50 16.90 -5.12
CA PRO A 59 -10.70 16.86 -6.35
C PRO A 59 -9.23 17.26 -6.15
N ASP A 60 -8.93 18.12 -5.19
CA ASP A 60 -7.57 18.50 -4.83
C ASP A 60 -6.83 17.40 -4.05
N MET A 61 -7.52 16.57 -3.28
CA MET A 61 -6.94 15.39 -2.62
C MET A 61 -6.55 14.31 -3.63
N LYS A 62 -7.32 14.12 -4.71
CA LYS A 62 -7.00 13.15 -5.79
C LYS A 62 -5.65 13.41 -6.47
N LYS A 63 -5.17 14.66 -6.42
CA LYS A 63 -3.86 15.05 -6.97
C LYS A 63 -2.72 14.96 -5.95
N TYR A 64 -3.03 14.72 -4.67
CA TYR A 64 -2.04 14.80 -3.60
C TYR A 64 -1.01 13.68 -3.69
N PHE A 65 -1.45 12.43 -3.85
CA PHE A 65 -0.53 11.29 -4.01
C PHE A 65 0.35 11.46 -5.25
N LYS A 66 -0.25 11.81 -6.39
CA LYS A 66 0.49 12.05 -7.63
C LYS A 66 1.57 13.12 -7.45
N ARG A 67 1.22 14.28 -6.89
CA ARG A 67 2.17 15.39 -6.62
C ARG A 67 3.28 14.95 -5.67
N ARG A 68 2.94 14.23 -4.61
CA ARG A 68 3.91 13.76 -3.60
C ARG A 68 4.90 12.78 -4.20
N VAL A 69 4.43 11.83 -5.00
CA VAL A 69 5.27 10.83 -5.65
C VAL A 69 6.18 11.47 -6.70
N LEU A 70 5.64 12.30 -7.58
CA LEU A 70 6.41 12.96 -8.63
C LEU A 70 7.48 13.88 -8.04
N LYS A 71 7.15 14.64 -7.00
CA LYS A 71 8.14 15.47 -6.28
C LYS A 71 9.27 14.63 -5.66
N LYS A 72 8.95 13.43 -5.13
CA LYS A 72 9.99 12.53 -4.61
C LYS A 72 10.88 11.98 -5.72
N ILE A 73 10.30 11.59 -6.85
CA ILE A 73 11.08 11.15 -8.02
C ILE A 73 12.02 12.28 -8.46
N GLU A 74 11.53 13.50 -8.58
CA GLU A 74 12.31 14.67 -8.97
C GLU A 74 13.47 14.94 -7.99
N LEU A 75 13.20 14.95 -6.69
CA LEU A 75 14.22 15.17 -5.66
C LEU A 75 15.29 14.07 -5.67
N LYS A 76 14.89 12.81 -5.73
CA LYS A 76 15.83 11.68 -5.78
C LYS A 76 16.60 11.65 -7.11
N SER A 77 15.95 11.97 -8.21
CA SER A 77 16.56 12.10 -9.53
C SER A 77 17.66 13.18 -9.52
N SER A 78 17.37 14.35 -9.00
CA SER A 78 18.33 15.46 -8.90
C SER A 78 19.53 15.10 -8.02
N ASN A 79 19.28 14.47 -6.86
CA ASN A 79 20.34 14.08 -5.93
C ASN A 79 21.24 12.96 -6.49
N SER A 80 20.68 12.02 -7.22
CA SER A 80 21.38 10.85 -7.75
C SER A 80 21.94 11.06 -9.16
N LYS A 81 21.66 12.20 -9.80
CA LYS A 81 21.96 12.48 -11.23
C LYS A 81 21.38 11.37 -12.15
N ILE A 82 20.23 10.84 -11.79
CA ILE A 82 19.50 9.83 -12.56
C ILE A 82 18.35 10.55 -13.24
N SER A 83 18.29 10.52 -14.58
CA SER A 83 17.11 10.94 -15.32
C SER A 83 16.28 9.72 -15.69
N THR A 84 14.96 9.85 -15.61
CA THR A 84 14.06 8.86 -16.19
C THR A 84 13.53 9.41 -17.51
N ASN A 85 13.49 8.57 -18.54
CA ASN A 85 12.92 8.92 -19.84
C ASN A 85 11.44 8.50 -19.94
N LEU A 86 10.87 7.99 -18.85
CA LEU A 86 9.48 7.55 -18.85
C LEU A 86 8.53 8.75 -18.76
N PRO A 87 7.40 8.71 -19.49
CA PRO A 87 6.33 9.67 -19.33
C PRO A 87 5.82 9.73 -17.90
N GLU A 88 5.44 10.92 -17.42
CA GLU A 88 4.95 11.15 -16.06
C GLU A 88 3.81 10.19 -15.66
N GLU A 89 2.86 9.97 -16.57
CA GLU A 89 1.73 9.08 -16.33
C GLU A 89 2.17 7.62 -16.10
N ARG A 90 3.21 7.19 -16.81
CA ARG A 90 3.78 5.86 -16.64
C ARG A 90 4.55 5.74 -15.33
N LEU A 91 5.34 6.75 -14.97
CA LEU A 91 6.02 6.83 -13.67
C LEU A 91 5.00 6.75 -12.52
N TYR A 92 3.93 7.53 -12.65
CA TYR A 92 2.86 7.54 -11.67
C TYR A 92 2.19 6.18 -11.53
N PHE A 93 1.84 5.52 -12.64
CA PHE A 93 1.25 4.18 -12.64
C PHE A 93 2.17 3.14 -11.97
N ILE A 94 3.46 3.14 -12.29
CA ILE A 94 4.46 2.26 -11.66
C ILE A 94 4.52 2.49 -10.16
N CYS A 95 4.47 3.74 -9.71
CA CYS A 95 4.50 4.05 -8.28
C CYS A 95 3.21 3.63 -7.56
N LEU A 96 2.04 3.71 -8.19
CA LEU A 96 0.78 3.19 -7.64
C LEU A 96 0.86 1.67 -7.43
N VAL A 97 1.27 0.94 -8.46
CA VAL A 97 1.45 -0.52 -8.44
C VAL A 97 2.48 -0.93 -7.38
N GLY A 98 3.67 -0.32 -7.45
CA GLY A 98 4.76 -0.62 -6.53
C GLY A 98 4.44 -0.31 -5.08
N THR A 99 3.67 0.76 -4.81
CA THR A 99 3.24 1.10 -3.44
C THR A 99 2.36 0.00 -2.85
N LEU A 100 1.43 -0.57 -3.62
CA LEU A 100 0.61 -1.69 -3.14
C LEU A 100 1.43 -2.97 -2.95
N MET A 101 2.40 -3.24 -3.84
CA MET A 101 3.30 -4.39 -3.68
C MET A 101 4.17 -4.25 -2.42
N ALA A 102 4.76 -3.07 -2.20
CA ALA A 102 5.54 -2.80 -1.00
C ALA A 102 4.69 -2.81 0.28
N ALA A 103 3.39 -2.49 0.18
CA ALA A 103 2.47 -2.57 1.32
C ALA A 103 2.23 -4.01 1.78
N ILE A 104 2.25 -5.00 0.86
CA ILE A 104 2.17 -6.41 1.22
C ILE A 104 3.40 -6.80 2.03
N ALA A 105 4.59 -6.50 1.52
CA ALA A 105 5.86 -6.78 2.15
C ALA A 105 6.07 -6.07 3.51
N HIS A 106 5.25 -5.09 3.86
CA HIS A 106 5.28 -4.40 5.15
C HIS A 106 4.12 -4.79 6.09
N VAL A 107 3.39 -5.85 5.79
CA VAL A 107 2.22 -6.26 6.60
C VAL A 107 2.62 -6.69 8.01
N ASP A 108 3.76 -7.32 8.16
CA ASP A 108 4.30 -7.85 9.41
C ASP A 108 5.42 -6.98 10.03
N ASP A 109 5.64 -5.77 9.49
CA ASP A 109 6.73 -4.86 9.82
C ASP A 109 8.14 -5.40 9.47
N HIS A 110 8.22 -6.51 8.72
CA HIS A 110 9.46 -7.11 8.26
C HIS A 110 9.49 -7.12 6.74
N PHE A 111 10.39 -6.37 6.14
CA PHE A 111 10.57 -6.40 4.68
C PHE A 111 11.74 -7.29 4.33
N ASP A 112 11.45 -8.58 4.08
CA ASP A 112 12.46 -9.59 3.82
C ASP A 112 13.25 -9.30 2.53
N PRO A 113 14.56 -9.66 2.47
CA PRO A 113 15.35 -9.55 1.24
C PRO A 113 14.78 -10.31 0.04
N ALA A 114 14.10 -11.44 0.26
CA ALA A 114 13.44 -12.19 -0.81
C ALA A 114 12.25 -11.44 -1.40
N GLU A 115 11.41 -10.82 -0.56
CA GLU A 115 10.30 -9.97 -0.98
C GLU A 115 10.79 -8.73 -1.74
N LYS A 116 11.85 -8.07 -1.27
CA LYS A 116 12.52 -6.96 -1.99
C LYS A 116 12.99 -7.39 -3.37
N LYS A 117 13.56 -8.58 -3.49
CA LYS A 117 13.99 -9.15 -4.77
C LYS A 117 12.82 -9.47 -5.68
N ALA A 118 11.73 -10.04 -5.14
CA ALA A 118 10.50 -10.33 -5.87
C ALA A 118 9.85 -9.03 -6.39
N LEU A 119 9.73 -8.01 -5.55
CA LEU A 119 9.20 -6.70 -5.95
C LEU A 119 10.03 -6.08 -7.09
N LYS A 120 11.36 -6.08 -6.97
CA LYS A 120 12.25 -5.59 -8.04
C LYS A 120 12.09 -6.40 -9.33
N ARG A 121 11.95 -7.72 -9.23
CA ARG A 121 11.70 -8.60 -10.38
C ARG A 121 10.38 -8.24 -11.06
N CYS A 122 9.29 -8.12 -10.31
CA CYS A 122 8.00 -7.73 -10.86
C CYS A 122 8.06 -6.35 -11.56
N LEU A 123 8.71 -5.36 -10.95
CA LEU A 123 8.91 -4.05 -11.58
C LEU A 123 9.72 -4.15 -12.88
N THR A 124 10.73 -5.02 -12.92
CA THR A 124 11.54 -5.25 -14.12
C THR A 124 10.74 -5.92 -15.24
N GLU A 125 10.03 -6.99 -14.92
CA GLU A 125 9.30 -7.82 -15.89
C GLU A 125 8.07 -7.10 -16.43
N GLN A 126 7.28 -6.46 -15.57
CA GLN A 126 6.03 -5.80 -15.96
C GLN A 126 6.25 -4.42 -16.62
N PHE A 127 7.27 -3.69 -16.20
CA PHE A 127 7.49 -2.32 -16.65
C PHE A 127 8.79 -2.12 -17.46
N SER A 128 9.57 -3.19 -17.63
CA SER A 128 10.88 -3.15 -18.31
C SER A 128 11.90 -2.20 -17.65
N LEU A 129 11.75 -1.97 -16.35
CA LEU A 129 12.66 -1.11 -15.59
C LEU A 129 14.01 -1.80 -15.38
N LYS A 130 15.10 -1.05 -15.55
CA LYS A 130 16.47 -1.58 -15.41
C LYS A 130 17.43 -0.58 -14.76
N GLY A 131 18.51 -1.11 -14.20
CA GLY A 131 19.63 -0.31 -13.71
C GLY A 131 19.20 0.78 -12.71
N LYS A 132 19.69 2.00 -12.92
CA LYS A 132 19.47 3.13 -12.02
C LYS A 132 18.01 3.57 -11.93
N GLU A 133 17.24 3.42 -12.99
CA GLU A 133 15.81 3.77 -13.01
C GLU A 133 15.00 2.84 -12.11
N LEU A 134 15.26 1.53 -12.16
CA LEU A 134 14.66 0.55 -11.24
C LEU A 134 15.01 0.90 -9.78
N THR A 135 16.26 1.23 -9.50
CA THR A 135 16.72 1.59 -8.15
C THR A 135 15.98 2.83 -7.65
N LEU A 136 15.89 3.88 -8.46
CA LEU A 136 15.20 5.12 -8.11
C LEU A 136 13.73 4.89 -7.77
N LEU A 137 13.01 4.19 -8.65
CA LEU A 137 11.59 3.94 -8.47
C LEU A 137 11.32 2.99 -7.31
N PHE A 138 12.16 1.97 -7.11
CA PHE A 138 12.08 1.09 -5.96
C PHE A 138 12.23 1.86 -4.65
N GLU A 139 13.20 2.75 -4.51
CA GLU A 139 13.38 3.57 -3.32
C GLU A 139 12.19 4.50 -3.05
N VAL A 140 11.59 5.07 -4.09
CA VAL A 140 10.38 5.90 -3.94
C VAL A 140 9.22 5.08 -3.42
N VAL A 141 9.02 3.89 -3.98
CA VAL A 141 7.95 2.96 -3.62
C VAL A 141 8.10 2.45 -2.17
N GLU A 142 9.30 2.00 -1.80
CA GLU A 142 9.61 1.53 -0.44
C GLU A 142 9.38 2.65 0.58
N GLU A 143 9.83 3.86 0.27
CA GLU A 143 9.62 5.02 1.14
C GLU A 143 8.13 5.39 1.27
N GLN A 144 7.34 5.29 0.20
CA GLN A 144 5.89 5.53 0.26
C GLN A 144 5.19 4.51 1.16
N ALA A 145 5.51 3.22 1.00
CA ALA A 145 4.92 2.17 1.82
C ALA A 145 5.26 2.37 3.32
N ARG A 146 6.52 2.69 3.62
CA ARG A 146 6.99 2.93 4.99
C ARG A 146 6.37 4.16 5.65
N GLN A 147 6.22 5.27 4.91
CA GLN A 147 5.61 6.50 5.42
C GLN A 147 4.09 6.42 5.55
N GLY A 148 3.49 5.41 4.93
CA GLY A 148 2.06 5.27 4.81
C GLY A 148 1.48 6.07 3.63
N PHE A 149 0.36 5.61 3.14
CA PHE A 149 -0.37 6.20 2.03
C PHE A 149 -1.87 6.05 2.23
N ASP A 150 -2.66 6.88 1.57
CA ASP A 150 -4.10 6.68 1.54
C ASP A 150 -4.44 5.53 0.59
N PHE A 151 -4.91 4.43 1.17
CA PHE A 151 -5.27 3.22 0.43
C PHE A 151 -6.38 3.50 -0.61
N TYR A 152 -7.38 4.29 -0.23
CA TYR A 152 -8.50 4.57 -1.12
C TYR A 152 -8.10 5.48 -2.27
N GLU A 153 -7.21 6.45 -2.03
CA GLU A 153 -6.64 7.29 -3.07
C GLU A 153 -5.88 6.42 -4.11
N VAL A 154 -4.96 5.57 -3.64
CA VAL A 154 -4.16 4.72 -4.51
C VAL A 154 -5.03 3.76 -5.33
N VAL A 155 -5.99 3.09 -4.70
CA VAL A 155 -6.87 2.12 -5.38
C VAL A 155 -7.85 2.83 -6.33
N SER A 156 -8.38 4.00 -5.96
CA SER A 156 -9.25 4.79 -6.82
C SER A 156 -8.51 5.22 -8.10
N GLU A 157 -7.28 5.71 -7.96
CA GLU A 157 -6.46 6.08 -9.09
C GLU A 157 -6.09 4.87 -9.96
N LEU A 158 -5.72 3.74 -9.37
CA LEU A 158 -5.49 2.50 -10.12
C LEU A 158 -6.74 2.07 -10.90
N ASN A 159 -7.91 2.08 -10.30
CA ASN A 159 -9.15 1.76 -11.00
C ASN A 159 -9.43 2.71 -12.16
N ARG A 160 -9.00 3.97 -12.09
CA ARG A 160 -9.16 4.97 -13.13
C ARG A 160 -8.19 4.79 -14.31
N VAL A 161 -6.92 4.42 -14.02
CA VAL A 161 -5.85 4.42 -15.02
C VAL A 161 -5.47 3.03 -15.54
N SER A 162 -5.97 1.95 -14.91
CA SER A 162 -5.64 0.57 -15.28
C SER A 162 -6.78 -0.13 -16.01
N SER A 163 -6.42 -1.00 -16.94
CA SER A 163 -7.33 -2.00 -17.51
C SER A 163 -7.60 -3.14 -16.51
N TYR A 164 -8.57 -3.99 -16.81
CA TYR A 164 -8.81 -5.20 -16.02
C TYR A 164 -7.60 -6.14 -16.02
N ASN A 165 -6.92 -6.29 -17.16
CA ASN A 165 -5.73 -7.12 -17.27
C ASN A 165 -4.57 -6.58 -16.42
N ASP A 166 -4.36 -5.26 -16.40
CA ASP A 166 -3.33 -4.65 -15.53
C ASP A 166 -3.58 -4.98 -14.06
N ARG A 167 -4.86 -4.98 -13.63
CA ARG A 167 -5.24 -5.32 -12.26
C ARG A 167 -5.04 -6.80 -11.93
N ILE A 168 -5.25 -7.69 -12.91
CA ILE A 168 -4.93 -9.12 -12.75
C ILE A 168 -3.41 -9.31 -12.62
N HIS A 169 -2.61 -8.68 -13.48
CA HIS A 169 -1.16 -8.74 -13.39
C HIS A 169 -0.64 -8.17 -12.06
N LEU A 170 -1.23 -7.07 -11.57
CA LEU A 170 -0.90 -6.57 -10.23
C LEU A 170 -1.20 -7.61 -9.16
N MET A 171 -2.35 -8.28 -9.20
CA MET A 171 -2.69 -9.33 -8.25
C MET A 171 -1.69 -10.50 -8.29
N GLU A 172 -1.23 -10.91 -9.46
CA GLU A 172 -0.15 -11.89 -9.61
C GLU A 172 1.13 -11.45 -8.90
N CYS A 173 1.56 -10.19 -9.14
CA CYS A 173 2.73 -9.61 -8.49
C CYS A 173 2.58 -9.54 -6.96
N LEU A 174 1.39 -9.21 -6.45
CA LEU A 174 1.14 -9.18 -5.01
C LEU A 174 1.35 -10.57 -4.38
N PHE A 175 0.86 -11.64 -5.03
CA PHE A 175 1.09 -13.00 -4.57
C PHE A 175 2.56 -13.42 -4.70
N GLU A 176 3.25 -13.02 -5.77
CA GLU A 176 4.69 -13.33 -5.93
C GLU A 176 5.56 -12.67 -4.86
N VAL A 177 5.21 -11.48 -4.41
CA VAL A 177 5.89 -10.83 -3.29
C VAL A 177 5.59 -11.56 -1.99
N ALA A 178 4.32 -11.86 -1.72
CA ALA A 178 3.88 -12.51 -0.49
C ALA A 178 4.42 -13.93 -0.26
N ILE A 179 4.80 -14.65 -1.32
CA ILE A 179 5.38 -16.02 -1.20
C ILE A 179 6.90 -16.06 -1.38
N ALA A 180 7.54 -14.90 -1.47
CA ALA A 180 8.93 -14.82 -1.91
C ALA A 180 9.93 -15.44 -0.93
N ASP A 181 9.62 -15.46 0.35
CA ASP A 181 10.40 -16.08 1.44
C ASP A 181 10.07 -17.57 1.64
N GLY A 182 9.06 -18.11 0.89
CA GLY A 182 8.62 -19.51 0.96
C GLY A 182 7.39 -19.71 1.86
N GLU A 183 6.84 -18.68 2.44
CA GLU A 183 5.65 -18.71 3.27
C GLU A 183 4.71 -17.55 2.89
N MET A 184 3.40 -17.72 3.06
CA MET A 184 2.43 -16.65 2.95
C MET A 184 1.69 -16.51 4.28
N VAL A 185 1.97 -15.46 5.02
CA VAL A 185 1.30 -15.25 6.31
C VAL A 185 -0.16 -14.81 6.12
N HIS A 186 -1.00 -15.11 7.09
CA HIS A 186 -2.43 -14.79 7.02
C HIS A 186 -2.71 -13.30 6.76
N GLY A 187 -1.89 -12.42 7.34
CA GLY A 187 -2.02 -10.97 7.17
C GLY A 187 -1.85 -10.52 5.73
N GLU A 188 -0.88 -11.06 5.02
CA GLU A 188 -0.63 -10.77 3.60
C GLU A 188 -1.78 -11.25 2.72
N ALA A 189 -2.24 -12.48 2.92
CA ALA A 189 -3.38 -13.02 2.19
C ALA A 189 -4.65 -12.15 2.36
N GLU A 190 -4.90 -11.65 3.58
CA GLU A 190 -6.03 -10.75 3.84
C GLU A 190 -5.83 -9.36 3.23
N GLU A 191 -4.61 -8.85 3.22
CA GLU A 191 -4.32 -7.57 2.57
C GLU A 191 -4.45 -7.67 1.05
N ILE A 192 -3.95 -8.75 0.43
CA ILE A 192 -4.16 -9.03 -1.00
C ILE A 192 -5.66 -9.14 -1.30
N ARG A 193 -6.42 -9.83 -0.46
CA ARG A 193 -7.89 -9.94 -0.61
C ARG A 193 -8.58 -8.56 -0.54
N ARG A 194 -8.12 -7.70 0.37
CA ARG A 194 -8.63 -6.32 0.50
C ARG A 194 -8.33 -5.50 -0.75
N ILE A 195 -7.10 -5.56 -1.25
CA ILE A 195 -6.67 -4.85 -2.46
C ILE A 195 -7.46 -5.33 -3.67
N THR A 196 -7.56 -6.65 -3.90
CA THR A 196 -8.24 -7.23 -5.06
C THR A 196 -9.74 -6.90 -5.06
N LYS A 197 -10.38 -6.93 -3.89
CA LYS A 197 -11.78 -6.51 -3.74
C LYS A 197 -11.96 -5.03 -4.11
N ALA A 198 -11.08 -4.16 -3.66
CA ALA A 198 -11.12 -2.73 -3.95
C ALA A 198 -10.81 -2.43 -5.43
N LEU A 199 -9.98 -3.24 -6.07
CA LEU A 199 -9.71 -3.23 -7.52
C LEU A 199 -10.81 -3.89 -8.37
N ARG A 200 -11.92 -4.29 -7.77
CA ARG A 200 -13.07 -4.92 -8.42
C ARG A 200 -12.72 -6.24 -9.14
N ILE A 201 -11.77 -6.99 -8.59
CA ILE A 201 -11.44 -8.33 -9.06
C ILE A 201 -12.41 -9.33 -8.40
N PRO A 202 -13.04 -10.24 -9.16
CA PRO A 202 -13.95 -11.24 -8.61
C PRO A 202 -13.26 -12.13 -7.58
N HIS A 203 -13.97 -12.46 -6.50
CA HIS A 203 -13.43 -13.32 -5.44
C HIS A 203 -12.98 -14.70 -5.95
N LYS A 204 -13.69 -15.27 -6.94
CA LYS A 204 -13.31 -16.52 -7.57
C LYS A 204 -11.90 -16.44 -8.17
N THR A 205 -11.62 -15.37 -8.89
CA THR A 205 -10.30 -15.13 -9.49
C THR A 205 -9.21 -14.98 -8.41
N PHE A 206 -9.49 -14.24 -7.33
CA PHE A 206 -8.57 -14.18 -6.18
C PHE A 206 -8.25 -15.55 -5.62
N ILE A 207 -9.24 -16.43 -5.42
CA ILE A 207 -9.03 -17.78 -4.89
C ILE A 207 -8.17 -18.63 -5.85
N GLU A 208 -8.45 -18.56 -7.17
CA GLU A 208 -7.66 -19.28 -8.17
C GLU A 208 -6.17 -18.90 -8.11
N TYR A 209 -5.86 -17.62 -8.03
CA TYR A 209 -4.48 -17.13 -7.95
C TYR A 209 -3.83 -17.43 -6.59
N LYS A 210 -4.59 -17.34 -5.50
CA LYS A 210 -4.10 -17.74 -4.18
C LYS A 210 -3.66 -19.21 -4.15
N VAL A 211 -4.48 -20.11 -4.69
CA VAL A 211 -4.15 -21.55 -4.75
C VAL A 211 -2.90 -21.76 -5.58
N ARG A 212 -2.80 -21.15 -6.78
CA ARG A 212 -1.60 -21.24 -7.62
C ARG A 212 -0.34 -20.73 -6.92
N ALA A 213 -0.46 -19.66 -6.13
CA ALA A 213 0.68 -19.14 -5.36
C ALA A 213 1.12 -20.14 -4.28
N LEU A 214 0.18 -20.66 -3.51
CA LEU A 214 0.47 -21.64 -2.46
C LEU A 214 1.05 -22.97 -3.03
N ASP A 215 0.65 -23.37 -4.23
CA ASP A 215 1.21 -24.56 -4.89
C ASP A 215 2.67 -24.39 -5.32
N LYS A 216 3.16 -23.14 -5.47
CA LYS A 216 4.57 -22.84 -5.77
C LYS A 216 5.51 -23.03 -4.57
N ILE A 217 4.98 -23.01 -3.34
CA ILE A 217 5.77 -23.08 -2.09
C ILE A 217 5.52 -24.39 -1.30
N ARG A 218 4.73 -25.31 -1.86
CA ARG A 218 4.55 -26.69 -1.35
C ARG A 218 5.58 -27.63 -1.93
#